data_59f1056165296ab24f2e979360f7d673
#
_entry.id   59f1056165296ab24f2e979360f7d673
#
_cell.length_a   1.000
_cell.length_b   1.000
_cell.length_c   1.000
_cell.angle_alpha   90.00
_cell.angle_beta   90.00
_cell.angle_gamma   90.00
#
_symmetry.space_group_name_H-M   'P 1'
#
loop_
_entity.id
_entity.type
_entity.pdbx_description
1 polymer ?
#
loop_
_entity_poly.entity_id
_entity_poly.type
_entity_poly.pdbx_seq_one_letter_code
_entity_poly.pdbx_strand_id
1 'polypeptide(L)'
;ARRLKWLRWGSVAAAVFLLLVGGAEWYRWKQPTVQPSCLVAYQEPDRTKVRLMTATGEVVDLSAVAGQDTLLIDGVKVAKEQKMLAYSQTQPLPAGEKEVENRVEVPRGAEFCLSLADGSRVWLNSDSRLTYPVAFSKDSREVKLEGEAYFEVTHHENKPFIVHTAGMKVKVLGTEFNMNTRNTAGIQT
;
A
#
# COMPACT_ATOMS: atom_id res chain seq x y z
N ALA A 1 58.41 -3.02 64.63
CA ALA A 1 57.08 -2.32 64.62
C ALA A 1 56.69 -1.72 63.23
N ARG A 2 57.57 -1.69 62.18
CA ARG A 2 57.23 -1.12 60.86
C ARG A 2 56.56 -2.11 59.92
N ARG A 3 56.77 -3.40 60.03
CA ARG A 3 56.19 -4.40 59.11
C ARG A 3 54.70 -4.68 59.28
N LEU A 4 54.16 -4.47 60.50
CA LEU A 4 52.73 -4.67 60.76
C LEU A 4 51.82 -3.60 60.17
N LYS A 5 52.32 -2.39 59.96
CA LYS A 5 51.54 -1.31 59.37
C LYS A 5 51.30 -1.52 57.86
N TRP A 6 52.22 -2.10 57.12
CA TRP A 6 52.11 -2.38 55.72
C TRP A 6 51.06 -3.45 55.38
N LEU A 7 50.95 -4.50 56.25
CA LEU A 7 49.91 -5.53 56.04
C LEU A 7 48.48 -4.97 56.24
N ARG A 8 48.32 -4.00 57.17
CA ARG A 8 46.98 -3.40 57.43
C ARG A 8 46.56 -2.45 56.30
N TRP A 9 47.47 -1.80 55.60
CA TRP A 9 47.16 -0.95 54.49
C TRP A 9 46.88 -1.75 53.19
N GLY A 10 47.50 -2.89 53.02
CA GLY A 10 47.26 -3.77 51.89
C GLY A 10 45.84 -4.41 51.97
N SER A 11 45.39 -4.77 53.14
CA SER A 11 44.02 -5.31 53.32
C SER A 11 42.90 -4.31 53.09
N VAL A 12 43.15 -3.04 53.44
CA VAL A 12 42.18 -1.93 53.18
C VAL A 12 42.13 -1.63 51.69
N ALA A 13 43.27 -1.60 51.01
CA ALA A 13 43.31 -1.35 49.55
C ALA A 13 42.60 -2.49 48.78
N ALA A 14 42.79 -3.75 49.19
CA ALA A 14 42.09 -4.87 48.56
C ALA A 14 40.57 -4.83 48.78
N ALA A 15 40.11 -4.44 49.97
CA ALA A 15 38.70 -4.29 50.23
C ALA A 15 38.06 -3.16 49.41
N VAL A 16 38.73 -2.03 49.31
CA VAL A 16 38.26 -0.89 48.46
C VAL A 16 38.19 -1.31 46.96
N PHE A 17 39.20 -2.05 46.49
CA PHE A 17 39.21 -2.53 45.12
C PHE A 17 38.07 -3.49 44.82
N LEU A 18 37.77 -4.43 45.73
CA LEU A 18 36.64 -5.35 45.63
C LEU A 18 35.30 -4.62 45.64
N LEU A 19 35.16 -3.59 46.46
CA LEU A 19 33.93 -2.77 46.50
C LEU A 19 33.76 -1.96 45.18
N LEU A 20 34.84 -1.44 44.60
CA LEU A 20 34.77 -0.70 43.34
C LEU A 20 34.44 -1.65 42.18
N VAL A 21 35.06 -2.82 42.12
CA VAL A 21 34.78 -3.81 41.05
C VAL A 21 33.37 -4.38 41.23
N GLY A 22 32.99 -4.79 42.43
CA GLY A 22 31.64 -5.28 42.72
C GLY A 22 30.54 -4.24 42.46
N GLY A 23 30.82 -2.99 42.85
CA GLY A 23 29.93 -1.86 42.57
C GLY A 23 29.76 -1.54 41.07
N ALA A 24 30.85 -1.65 40.32
CA ALA A 24 30.84 -1.46 38.88
C ALA A 24 30.03 -2.56 38.15
N GLU A 25 30.20 -3.82 38.56
CA GLU A 25 29.42 -4.93 38.01
C GLU A 25 27.94 -4.85 38.40
N TRP A 26 27.65 -4.49 39.66
CA TRP A 26 26.30 -4.28 40.12
C TRP A 26 25.62 -3.12 39.42
N TYR A 27 26.33 -2.02 39.14
CA TYR A 27 25.87 -0.87 38.38
C TYR A 27 25.61 -1.24 36.92
N ARG A 28 26.47 -2.04 36.30
CA ARG A 28 26.25 -2.61 34.96
C ARG A 28 25.01 -3.47 34.90
N TRP A 29 24.75 -4.28 35.90
CA TRP A 29 23.57 -5.17 35.95
C TRP A 29 22.28 -4.42 36.17
N LYS A 30 22.33 -3.25 36.83
CA LYS A 30 21.17 -2.36 37.05
C LYS A 30 20.89 -1.41 35.89
N GLN A 31 21.78 -1.28 34.94
CA GLN A 31 21.44 -0.51 33.75
C GLN A 31 20.34 -1.27 32.99
N PRO A 32 19.12 -0.69 32.84
CA PRO A 32 18.17 -1.27 31.93
C PRO A 32 18.87 -1.33 30.59
N THR A 33 19.03 -2.55 30.05
CA THR A 33 19.33 -2.72 28.64
C THR A 33 18.20 -2.01 27.92
N VAL A 34 18.45 -0.79 27.49
CA VAL A 34 17.60 -0.13 26.50
C VAL A 34 17.78 -0.99 25.28
N GLN A 35 16.94 -2.03 25.16
CA GLN A 35 16.76 -2.67 23.88
C GLN A 35 16.36 -1.52 22.96
N PRO A 36 17.08 -1.31 21.84
CA PRO A 36 16.60 -0.38 20.85
C PRO A 36 15.18 -0.86 20.55
N SER A 37 14.21 -0.10 21.04
CA SER A 37 12.80 -0.29 20.70
C SER A 37 12.82 -0.48 19.19
N CYS A 38 12.40 -1.67 18.77
CA CYS A 38 12.28 -2.07 17.38
C CYS A 38 11.94 -0.83 16.56
N LEU A 39 12.97 -0.23 15.94
CA LEU A 39 12.73 0.61 14.80
C LEU A 39 12.03 -0.36 13.86
N VAL A 40 10.70 -0.29 13.84
CA VAL A 40 9.94 -0.85 12.72
C VAL A 40 10.62 -0.19 11.55
N ALA A 41 11.54 -0.94 10.94
CA ALA A 41 12.19 -0.49 9.72
C ALA A 41 11.00 -0.21 8.80
N TYR A 42 10.75 1.07 8.55
CA TYR A 42 9.82 1.47 7.52
C TYR A 42 10.40 0.86 6.24
N GLN A 43 9.93 -0.36 5.93
CA GLN A 43 10.20 -0.97 4.65
C GLN A 43 9.51 -0.06 3.65
N GLU A 44 10.31 0.73 2.93
CA GLU A 44 9.77 1.40 1.75
C GLU A 44 9.02 0.35 0.94
N PRO A 45 7.73 0.57 0.66
CA PRO A 45 6.96 -0.40 -0.08
C PRO A 45 7.68 -0.66 -1.40
N ASP A 46 7.91 -1.94 -1.70
CA ASP A 46 8.64 -2.38 -2.88
C ASP A 46 7.95 -1.81 -4.14
N ARG A 47 8.58 -0.79 -4.72
CA ARG A 47 8.05 -0.03 -5.87
C ARG A 47 8.11 -0.82 -7.18
N THR A 48 8.52 -2.07 -7.14
CA THR A 48 8.60 -2.94 -8.32
C THR A 48 7.35 -3.81 -8.50
N LYS A 49 6.41 -3.76 -7.56
CA LYS A 49 5.25 -4.66 -7.52
C LYS A 49 3.94 -3.92 -7.72
N VAL A 50 3.01 -4.55 -8.45
CA VAL A 50 1.63 -4.06 -8.57
C VAL A 50 0.92 -4.21 -7.23
N ARG A 51 0.36 -3.12 -6.72
CA ARG A 51 -0.27 -3.06 -5.41
C ARG A 51 -1.73 -2.65 -5.53
N LEU A 52 -2.57 -3.32 -4.76
CA LEU A 52 -3.94 -2.92 -4.52
C LEU A 52 -4.02 -2.34 -3.11
N MET A 53 -4.51 -1.13 -3.00
CA MET A 53 -4.86 -0.49 -1.73
C MET A 53 -6.38 -0.53 -1.60
N THR A 54 -6.85 -1.19 -0.55
CA THR A 54 -8.28 -1.27 -0.25
C THR A 54 -8.77 -0.01 0.48
N ALA A 55 -10.07 0.19 0.49
CA ALA A 55 -10.68 1.30 1.23
C ALA A 55 -10.43 1.23 2.74
N THR A 56 -10.17 0.04 3.28
CA THR A 56 -9.79 -0.18 4.68
C THR A 56 -8.33 0.17 4.98
N GLY A 57 -7.54 0.50 3.93
CA GLY A 57 -6.12 0.82 4.04
C GLY A 57 -5.20 -0.40 4.01
N GLU A 58 -5.73 -1.59 3.75
CA GLU A 58 -4.92 -2.78 3.52
C GLU A 58 -4.20 -2.68 2.18
N VAL A 59 -2.94 -3.08 2.13
CA VAL A 59 -2.13 -3.12 0.91
C VAL A 59 -1.87 -4.56 0.52
N VAL A 60 -2.42 -4.98 -0.61
CA VAL A 60 -2.26 -6.32 -1.17
C VAL A 60 -1.26 -6.27 -2.33
N ASP A 61 -0.19 -7.07 -2.25
CA ASP A 61 0.77 -7.26 -3.33
C ASP A 61 0.19 -8.23 -4.36
N LEU A 62 -0.29 -7.69 -5.48
CA LEU A 62 -0.89 -8.50 -6.55
C LEU A 62 0.15 -9.31 -7.33
N SER A 63 1.43 -8.98 -7.24
CA SER A 63 2.51 -9.73 -7.88
C SER A 63 2.84 -11.02 -7.12
N ALA A 64 2.65 -11.02 -5.80
CA ALA A 64 2.98 -12.15 -4.92
C ALA A 64 1.91 -13.24 -4.92
N VAL A 65 0.67 -12.92 -5.30
CA VAL A 65 -0.42 -13.89 -5.39
C VAL A 65 -0.23 -14.72 -6.66
N ALA A 66 0.29 -15.93 -6.52
CA ALA A 66 0.54 -16.83 -7.64
C ALA A 66 -0.72 -17.65 -7.97
N GLY A 67 -1.09 -17.70 -9.26
CA GLY A 67 -2.13 -18.60 -9.75
C GLY A 67 -3.52 -18.00 -9.85
N GLN A 68 -4.50 -18.87 -10.07
CA GLN A 68 -5.94 -18.55 -10.06
C GLN A 68 -6.43 -18.61 -8.61
N ASP A 69 -6.30 -17.51 -7.87
CA ASP A 69 -6.81 -17.41 -6.51
C ASP A 69 -7.99 -16.44 -6.45
N THR A 70 -8.99 -16.82 -5.66
CA THR A 70 -10.11 -15.93 -5.34
C THR A 70 -9.76 -15.19 -4.05
N LEU A 71 -9.56 -13.87 -4.15
CA LEU A 71 -9.34 -12.99 -3.03
C LEU A 71 -10.68 -12.44 -2.52
N LEU A 72 -10.80 -12.29 -1.20
CA LEU A 72 -11.91 -11.55 -0.59
C LEU A 72 -11.38 -10.15 -0.27
N ILE A 73 -11.81 -9.17 -1.06
CA ILE A 73 -11.39 -7.77 -0.91
C ILE A 73 -12.64 -6.95 -0.58
N ASP A 74 -12.66 -6.32 0.59
CA ASP A 74 -13.82 -5.56 1.10
C ASP A 74 -15.15 -6.32 1.03
N GLY A 75 -15.11 -7.64 1.30
CA GLY A 75 -16.29 -8.50 1.25
C GLY A 75 -16.73 -8.96 -0.15
N VAL A 76 -16.04 -8.53 -1.20
CA VAL A 76 -16.30 -8.93 -2.58
C VAL A 76 -15.31 -9.98 -3.03
N LYS A 77 -15.83 -11.02 -3.70
CA LYS A 77 -14.99 -12.04 -4.32
C LYS A 77 -14.35 -11.48 -5.59
N VAL A 78 -13.05 -11.46 -5.61
CA VAL A 78 -12.26 -10.98 -6.74
C VAL A 78 -11.41 -12.13 -7.24
N ALA A 79 -11.59 -12.51 -8.49
CA ALA A 79 -10.75 -13.52 -9.13
C ALA A 79 -9.47 -12.87 -9.66
N LYS A 80 -8.33 -13.44 -9.32
CA LYS A 80 -7.06 -13.06 -9.90
C LYS A 80 -6.62 -14.11 -10.94
N GLU A 81 -6.39 -13.67 -12.15
CA GLU A 81 -5.83 -14.49 -13.23
C GLU A 81 -4.54 -13.85 -13.73
N GLN A 82 -3.40 -14.47 -13.41
CA GLN A 82 -2.06 -13.98 -13.82
C GLN A 82 -1.86 -12.47 -13.65
N LYS A 83 -2.12 -11.69 -14.70
CA LYS A 83 -1.99 -10.21 -14.73
C LYS A 83 -3.34 -9.49 -14.70
N MET A 84 -4.43 -10.17 -14.42
CA MET A 84 -5.78 -9.61 -14.40
C MET A 84 -6.42 -9.79 -13.03
N LEU A 85 -7.05 -8.76 -12.54
CA LEU A 85 -7.93 -8.78 -11.38
C LEU A 85 -9.36 -8.56 -11.85
N ALA A 86 -10.24 -9.54 -11.63
CA ALA A 86 -11.62 -9.48 -12.07
C ALA A 86 -12.56 -9.40 -10.87
N TYR A 87 -13.29 -8.30 -10.75
CA TYR A 87 -14.37 -8.18 -9.80
C TYR A 87 -15.58 -8.95 -10.31
N SER A 88 -16.18 -9.78 -9.45
CA SER A 88 -17.49 -10.35 -9.75
C SER A 88 -18.50 -9.22 -9.89
N GLN A 89 -19.42 -9.34 -10.85
CA GLN A 89 -20.49 -8.32 -11.01
C GLN A 89 -21.20 -8.11 -9.68
N THR A 90 -21.04 -6.95 -9.11
CA THR A 90 -21.68 -6.53 -7.86
C THR A 90 -22.95 -5.75 -8.17
N GLN A 91 -23.98 -5.93 -7.36
CA GLN A 91 -25.18 -5.13 -7.49
C GLN A 91 -24.85 -3.64 -7.25
N PRO A 92 -25.47 -2.72 -7.99
CA PRO A 92 -25.28 -1.30 -7.77
C PRO A 92 -25.58 -0.93 -6.31
N LEU A 93 -24.77 -0.03 -5.74
CA LEU A 93 -25.00 0.47 -4.39
C LEU A 93 -26.36 1.17 -4.29
N PRO A 94 -27.12 0.98 -3.21
CA PRO A 94 -28.30 1.76 -2.91
C PRO A 94 -27.98 3.25 -2.89
N ALA A 95 -28.95 4.07 -3.26
CA ALA A 95 -28.77 5.52 -3.25
C ALA A 95 -28.48 6.02 -1.81
N GLY A 96 -27.37 6.74 -1.65
CA GLY A 96 -26.95 7.32 -0.35
C GLY A 96 -25.96 6.48 0.43
N GLU A 97 -25.59 5.29 0.00
CA GLU A 97 -24.45 4.56 0.57
C GLU A 97 -23.13 5.13 0.05
N LYS A 98 -22.14 5.18 0.96
CA LYS A 98 -20.81 5.68 0.63
C LYS A 98 -20.08 4.66 -0.24
N GLU A 99 -19.58 5.12 -1.37
CA GLU A 99 -18.75 4.29 -2.25
C GLU A 99 -17.45 3.88 -1.54
N VAL A 100 -17.17 2.61 -1.60
CA VAL A 100 -15.91 2.02 -1.12
C VAL A 100 -14.92 2.06 -2.28
N GLU A 101 -13.95 2.98 -2.22
CA GLU A 101 -12.97 3.16 -3.29
C GLU A 101 -11.70 2.32 -3.02
N ASN A 102 -11.29 1.57 -4.02
CA ASN A 102 -10.01 0.88 -4.08
C ASN A 102 -9.08 1.57 -5.05
N ARG A 103 -7.77 1.34 -4.88
CA ARG A 103 -6.73 1.91 -5.73
C ARG A 103 -5.74 0.84 -6.16
N VAL A 104 -5.51 0.73 -7.46
CA VAL A 104 -4.42 -0.06 -8.03
C VAL A 104 -3.28 0.87 -8.44
N GLU A 105 -2.06 0.51 -8.04
CA GLU A 105 -0.83 1.18 -8.43
C GLU A 105 0.06 0.24 -9.22
N VAL A 106 0.40 0.63 -10.45
CA VAL A 106 1.28 -0.10 -11.36
C VAL A 106 2.64 0.59 -11.38
N PRO A 107 3.72 -0.07 -10.97
CA PRO A 107 5.05 0.51 -10.97
C PRO A 107 5.63 0.65 -12.38
N ARG A 108 6.79 1.30 -12.47
CA ARG A 108 7.55 1.39 -13.72
C ARG A 108 7.96 0.02 -14.22
N GLY A 109 7.77 -0.23 -15.52
CA GLY A 109 8.13 -1.48 -16.17
C GLY A 109 7.11 -2.62 -16.00
N ALA A 110 5.98 -2.36 -15.33
CA ALA A 110 4.88 -3.31 -15.23
C ALA A 110 3.64 -2.81 -16.00
N GLU A 111 2.76 -3.75 -16.28
CA GLU A 111 1.42 -3.54 -16.84
C GLU A 111 0.43 -4.40 -16.06
N PHE A 112 -0.80 -3.93 -15.94
CA PHE A 112 -1.83 -4.66 -15.21
C PHE A 112 -3.21 -4.46 -15.83
N CYS A 113 -3.98 -5.53 -15.91
CA CYS A 113 -5.36 -5.50 -16.37
C CYS A 113 -6.34 -5.62 -15.20
N LEU A 114 -7.36 -4.78 -15.20
CA LEU A 114 -8.41 -4.77 -14.21
C LEU A 114 -9.76 -4.89 -14.91
N SER A 115 -10.59 -5.86 -14.49
CA SER A 115 -12.01 -5.93 -14.88
C SER A 115 -12.85 -5.35 -13.75
N LEU A 116 -13.58 -4.30 -14.04
CA LEU A 116 -14.44 -3.58 -13.09
C LEU A 116 -15.78 -4.30 -12.87
N ALA A 117 -16.53 -3.87 -11.86
CA ALA A 117 -17.81 -4.48 -11.48
C ALA A 117 -18.90 -4.43 -12.55
N ASP A 118 -18.78 -3.51 -13.52
CA ASP A 118 -19.71 -3.38 -14.67
C ASP A 118 -19.27 -4.22 -15.90
N GLY A 119 -18.17 -4.95 -15.78
CA GLY A 119 -17.57 -5.73 -16.87
C GLY A 119 -16.65 -4.91 -17.77
N SER A 120 -16.47 -3.61 -17.53
CA SER A 120 -15.47 -2.82 -18.25
C SER A 120 -14.06 -3.28 -17.89
N ARG A 121 -13.15 -3.24 -18.87
CA ARG A 121 -11.75 -3.63 -18.70
C ARG A 121 -10.83 -2.42 -18.83
N VAL A 122 -9.83 -2.37 -17.96
CA VAL A 122 -8.85 -1.28 -17.93
C VAL A 122 -7.45 -1.87 -17.93
N TRP A 123 -6.64 -1.58 -18.94
CA TRP A 123 -5.23 -1.92 -19.00
C TRP A 123 -4.41 -0.73 -18.55
N LEU A 124 -3.86 -0.83 -17.37
CA LEU A 124 -2.98 0.17 -16.79
C LEU A 124 -1.56 -0.03 -17.29
N ASN A 125 -1.00 1.02 -17.88
CA ASN A 125 0.39 1.04 -18.31
C ASN A 125 1.32 1.35 -17.12
N SER A 126 2.61 1.20 -17.35
CA SER A 126 3.70 1.52 -16.42
C SER A 126 3.50 2.89 -15.75
N ASP A 127 3.84 2.97 -14.45
CA ASP A 127 3.78 4.21 -13.65
C ASP A 127 2.38 4.86 -13.67
N SER A 128 1.35 4.04 -13.50
CA SER A 128 -0.05 4.48 -13.54
C SER A 128 -0.81 4.05 -12.30
N ARG A 129 -1.88 4.79 -12.01
CA ARG A 129 -2.69 4.61 -10.83
C ARG A 129 -4.16 4.79 -11.19
N LEU A 130 -5.00 3.84 -10.79
CA LEU A 130 -6.45 3.90 -10.96
C LEU A 130 -7.13 3.81 -9.61
N THR A 131 -8.00 4.76 -9.30
CA THR A 131 -8.92 4.70 -8.16
C THR A 131 -10.31 4.46 -8.71
N TYR A 132 -11.00 3.47 -8.15
CA TYR A 132 -12.31 3.01 -8.63
C TYR A 132 -13.14 2.48 -7.47
N PRO A 133 -14.47 2.58 -7.50
CA PRO A 133 -15.34 2.00 -6.49
C PRO A 133 -15.47 0.48 -6.69
N VAL A 134 -15.63 -0.27 -5.59
CA VAL A 134 -15.90 -1.71 -5.59
C VAL A 134 -17.23 -2.01 -6.29
N ALA A 135 -18.21 -1.13 -6.13
CA ALA A 135 -19.48 -1.15 -6.83
C ALA A 135 -19.85 0.27 -7.26
N PHE A 136 -20.30 0.42 -8.51
CA PHE A 136 -20.69 1.71 -9.05
C PHE A 136 -22.05 2.17 -8.53
N SER A 137 -22.23 3.49 -8.40
CA SER A 137 -23.51 4.10 -8.10
C SER A 137 -24.59 3.75 -9.14
N LYS A 138 -25.85 4.14 -8.91
CA LYS A 138 -26.91 3.88 -9.89
C LYS A 138 -26.83 4.76 -11.13
N ASP A 139 -26.32 5.98 -10.98
CA ASP A 139 -26.45 7.04 -11.98
C ASP A 139 -25.21 7.17 -12.89
N SER A 140 -24.04 6.79 -12.38
CA SER A 140 -22.78 6.91 -13.11
C SER A 140 -21.78 5.81 -12.73
N ARG A 141 -20.75 5.65 -13.55
CA ARG A 141 -19.60 4.80 -13.33
C ARG A 141 -18.37 5.70 -13.34
N GLU A 142 -17.85 6.04 -12.16
CA GLU A 142 -16.79 7.03 -12.04
C GLU A 142 -15.48 6.38 -11.58
N VAL A 143 -14.39 6.75 -12.22
CA VAL A 143 -13.03 6.33 -11.88
C VAL A 143 -12.09 7.50 -11.97
N LYS A 144 -10.94 7.43 -11.27
CA LYS A 144 -9.89 8.46 -11.31
C LYS A 144 -8.61 7.84 -11.83
N LEU A 145 -8.02 8.42 -12.89
CA LEU A 145 -6.80 7.97 -13.53
C LEU A 145 -5.66 8.98 -13.34
N GLU A 146 -4.51 8.47 -12.93
CA GLU A 146 -3.22 9.14 -13.00
C GLU A 146 -2.28 8.26 -13.84
N GLY A 147 -1.61 8.80 -14.85
CA GLY A 147 -0.75 8.06 -15.75
C GLY A 147 -1.42 7.71 -17.07
N GLU A 148 -1.27 6.47 -17.54
CA GLU A 148 -1.78 6.02 -18.83
C GLU A 148 -2.55 4.71 -18.71
N ALA A 149 -3.72 4.65 -19.35
CA ALA A 149 -4.53 3.45 -19.39
C ALA A 149 -5.35 3.36 -20.69
N TYR A 150 -5.53 2.14 -21.16
CA TYR A 150 -6.48 1.80 -22.21
C TYR A 150 -7.76 1.26 -21.57
N PHE A 151 -8.89 1.78 -22.01
CA PHE A 151 -10.23 1.44 -21.50
C PHE A 151 -11.03 0.73 -22.60
N GLU A 152 -11.67 -0.37 -22.24
CA GLU A 152 -12.71 -1.03 -22.99
C GLU A 152 -13.98 -0.97 -22.13
N VAL A 153 -14.83 0.00 -22.42
CA VAL A 153 -16.00 0.30 -21.59
C VAL A 153 -17.23 -0.43 -22.08
N THR A 154 -17.85 -1.20 -21.20
CA THR A 154 -19.12 -1.88 -21.49
C THR A 154 -20.19 -0.84 -21.80
N HIS A 155 -20.92 -1.05 -22.90
CA HIS A 155 -21.97 -0.13 -23.34
C HIS A 155 -23.16 -0.10 -22.37
N HIS A 156 -23.55 1.14 -21.97
CA HIS A 156 -24.72 1.36 -21.13
C HIS A 156 -25.31 2.75 -21.39
N GLU A 157 -26.50 2.81 -22.02
CA GLU A 157 -27.11 4.07 -22.49
C GLU A 157 -27.43 5.06 -21.38
N ASN A 158 -27.93 4.55 -20.24
CA ASN A 158 -28.42 5.39 -19.13
C ASN A 158 -27.44 5.57 -17.99
N LYS A 159 -26.24 4.96 -18.06
CA LYS A 159 -25.25 4.98 -17.00
C LYS A 159 -23.86 5.28 -17.56
N PRO A 160 -23.51 6.55 -17.73
CA PRO A 160 -22.25 6.95 -18.34
C PRO A 160 -21.05 6.48 -17.51
N PHE A 161 -19.96 6.18 -18.21
CA PHE A 161 -18.66 5.95 -17.63
C PHE A 161 -17.84 7.24 -17.67
N ILE A 162 -17.29 7.62 -16.55
CA ILE A 162 -16.63 8.91 -16.38
C ILE A 162 -15.22 8.69 -15.83
N VAL A 163 -14.22 9.15 -16.57
CA VAL A 163 -12.83 9.13 -16.11
C VAL A 163 -12.44 10.54 -15.69
N HIS A 164 -12.06 10.68 -14.42
CA HIS A 164 -11.51 11.89 -13.85
C HIS A 164 -9.99 11.85 -13.92
N THR A 165 -9.38 12.95 -14.31
CA THR A 165 -7.94 13.19 -14.25
C THR A 165 -7.68 14.54 -13.59
N ALA A 166 -6.42 14.89 -13.35
CA ALA A 166 -6.06 16.20 -12.75
C ALA A 166 -6.51 17.40 -13.59
N GLY A 167 -6.63 17.26 -14.94
CA GLY A 167 -6.92 18.38 -15.83
C GLY A 167 -8.20 18.24 -16.64
N MET A 168 -8.84 17.07 -16.65
CA MET A 168 -10.02 16.86 -17.50
C MET A 168 -10.94 15.78 -16.94
N LYS A 169 -12.16 15.77 -17.47
CA LYS A 169 -13.19 14.77 -17.23
C LYS A 169 -13.68 14.24 -18.55
N VAL A 170 -13.52 12.94 -18.80
CA VAL A 170 -13.99 12.27 -20.02
C VAL A 170 -15.23 11.46 -19.69
N LYS A 171 -16.30 11.63 -20.49
CA LYS A 171 -17.56 10.92 -20.31
C LYS A 171 -17.87 10.12 -21.58
N VAL A 172 -18.10 8.82 -21.42
CA VAL A 172 -18.45 7.90 -22.51
C VAL A 172 -19.64 7.01 -22.12
N LEU A 173 -20.32 6.42 -23.08
CA LEU A 173 -21.42 5.49 -22.84
C LEU A 173 -21.00 4.02 -23.02
N GLY A 174 -19.94 3.80 -23.82
CA GLY A 174 -19.39 2.49 -24.12
C GLY A 174 -18.52 2.60 -25.36
N THR A 175 -17.23 2.68 -25.18
CA THR A 175 -16.22 2.87 -26.23
C THR A 175 -14.88 2.34 -25.76
N GLU A 176 -14.02 2.11 -26.71
CA GLU A 176 -12.61 1.81 -26.47
C GLU A 176 -11.80 3.07 -26.70
N PHE A 177 -10.91 3.42 -25.75
CA PHE A 177 -10.04 4.59 -25.89
C PHE A 177 -8.81 4.47 -25.02
N ASN A 178 -7.73 5.13 -25.46
CA ASN A 178 -6.52 5.30 -24.65
C ASN A 178 -6.50 6.70 -24.04
N MET A 179 -6.11 6.78 -22.78
CA MET A 179 -5.97 8.04 -22.05
C MET A 179 -4.59 8.13 -21.43
N ASN A 180 -3.86 9.23 -21.73
CA ASN A 180 -2.57 9.52 -21.12
C ASN A 180 -2.62 10.89 -20.45
N THR A 181 -2.45 10.92 -19.13
CA THR A 181 -2.56 12.14 -18.31
C THR A 181 -1.22 12.84 -18.12
N ARG A 182 -0.11 12.25 -18.55
CA ARG A 182 1.24 12.78 -18.33
C ARG A 182 1.51 14.06 -19.13
N ASN A 183 0.89 14.18 -20.29
CA ASN A 183 1.11 15.33 -21.20
C ASN A 183 0.22 16.54 -20.87
N THR A 184 -0.69 16.44 -19.90
CA THR A 184 -1.64 17.54 -19.58
C THR A 184 -1.00 18.60 -18.65
N ALA A 185 0.17 18.36 -18.10
CA ALA A 185 0.89 19.33 -17.27
C ALA A 185 1.55 20.50 -18.03
N GLY A 186 1.40 20.53 -19.36
CA GLY A 186 2.07 21.51 -20.25
C GLY A 186 1.16 22.52 -20.96
N ILE A 187 -0.16 22.49 -20.74
CA ILE A 187 -1.05 23.51 -21.33
C ILE A 187 -1.36 24.54 -20.26
N GLN A 188 -0.41 25.46 -20.05
CA GLN A 188 -0.71 26.77 -19.50
C GLN A 188 -1.10 27.68 -20.68
N THR A 189 -2.36 28.03 -20.74
CA THR A 189 -2.84 29.16 -21.55
C THR A 189 -2.64 30.45 -20.79
#